data_f05f2e5bb70c6d85321374e5d5c7c35c
#
_entry.id   f05f2e5bb70c6d85321374e5d5c7c35c
#
_cell.length_a   1.000
_cell.length_b   1.000
_cell.length_c   1.000
_cell.angle_alpha   90.00
_cell.angle_beta   90.00
_cell.angle_gamma   90.00
#
_symmetry.space_group_name_H-M   'P 1'
#
loop_
_entity.id
_entity.type
_entity.pdbx_description
1 polymer ?
#
loop_
_entity_poly.entity_id
_entity_poly.type
_entity_poly.pdbx_seq_one_letter_code
_entity_poly.pdbx_strand_id
1 'polypeptide(L)'
;MIFRPVRERPVEDVLAAVEAMIEQCGFEEVSFLSLSSSDYTYVEELVRRTMERHGDQRLSIGLPSLRIESFSVELMELLEKGRRRSGFTFAPEAATDRLRDVINKPIASADLLQTAEEVYKRGWTTIKMYFMIGHPTQTLEDVQAIADLAKEVLAVGRRVLGKKATVRIGVSTLVPKPHTPFQWVPMESEAVIRAQISLLQKELRGPGIYFSWNSPTETLVEAFLTRGDRRMGDVIEAAWRHGAKMEGWGEHFNFGAWQRAFAELGLDMDWYARRPRSADEVLPWEHISAGVKKQFLYEEYLHAYQGGVVDDCREHCFSCGILGAFKEQRRDTEDAAWRCPPLGKEKADMRQPVSVHPIPLYFNDEMSPERVGQFAERVPQRREGTVAKHVAA
;
A
#
# COMPACT_ATOMS: atom_id res chain seq x y z
N MET A 1 3.25 10.64 -3.75
CA MET A 1 3.25 11.92 -4.51
C MET A 1 3.38 13.15 -3.62
N ILE A 2 2.63 13.26 -2.54
CA ILE A 2 2.64 14.43 -1.64
C ILE A 2 3.96 14.67 -0.89
N PHE A 3 4.90 13.74 -0.92
CA PHE A 3 6.22 13.86 -0.29
C PHE A 3 7.33 14.26 -1.27
N ARG A 4 6.98 14.71 -2.47
CA ARG A 4 7.95 15.20 -3.46
C ARG A 4 8.51 16.58 -3.07
N PRO A 5 9.76 16.90 -3.41
CA PRO A 5 10.81 15.99 -3.85
C PRO A 5 11.26 15.06 -2.70
N VAL A 6 11.88 13.94 -3.04
CA VAL A 6 12.49 13.04 -2.04
C VAL A 6 13.60 13.80 -1.32
N ARG A 7 13.59 13.77 0.02
CA ARG A 7 14.59 14.41 0.88
C ARG A 7 15.14 13.36 1.82
N GLU A 8 16.44 13.21 1.83
CA GLU A 8 17.13 12.22 2.63
C GLU A 8 17.90 12.90 3.79
N ARG A 9 17.83 12.31 4.97
CA ARG A 9 18.63 12.78 6.10
C ARG A 9 20.08 12.32 5.92
N PRO A 10 21.09 13.15 6.29
CA PRO A 10 22.48 12.72 6.32
C PRO A 10 22.69 11.50 7.22
N VAL A 11 23.60 10.61 6.85
CA VAL A 11 23.91 9.40 7.64
C VAL A 11 24.31 9.74 9.06
N GLU A 12 25.13 10.79 9.25
CA GLU A 12 25.58 11.21 10.58
C GLU A 12 24.42 11.62 11.49
N ASP A 13 23.43 12.34 10.97
CA ASP A 13 22.28 12.75 11.76
C ASP A 13 21.44 11.56 12.22
N VAL A 14 21.33 10.53 11.36
CA VAL A 14 20.62 9.29 11.70
C VAL A 14 21.40 8.50 12.74
N LEU A 15 22.72 8.38 12.59
CA LEU A 15 23.58 7.70 13.56
C LEU A 15 23.55 8.39 14.93
N ALA A 16 23.64 9.71 14.97
CA ALA A 16 23.54 10.46 16.20
C ALA A 16 22.18 10.26 16.90
N ALA A 17 21.09 10.18 16.14
CA ALA A 17 19.78 9.87 16.70
C ALA A 17 19.70 8.44 17.25
N VAL A 18 20.32 7.47 16.61
CA VAL A 18 20.42 6.09 17.09
C VAL A 18 21.19 6.02 18.40
N GLU A 19 22.37 6.67 18.48
CA GLU A 19 23.17 6.75 19.68
C GLU A 19 22.39 7.34 20.85
N ALA A 20 21.73 8.48 20.64
CA ALA A 20 20.91 9.12 21.65
C ALA A 20 19.75 8.22 22.15
N MET A 21 19.09 7.49 21.25
CA MET A 21 18.03 6.55 21.64
C MET A 21 18.55 5.37 22.47
N ILE A 22 19.71 4.81 22.11
CA ILE A 22 20.32 3.71 22.85
C ILE A 22 20.75 4.18 24.25
N GLU A 23 21.45 5.31 24.32
CA GLU A 23 21.95 5.86 25.60
C GLU A 23 20.83 6.27 26.54
N GLN A 24 19.78 6.93 26.01
CA GLN A 24 18.71 7.49 26.86
C GLN A 24 17.63 6.46 27.20
N CYS A 25 17.36 5.50 26.33
CA CYS A 25 16.25 4.57 26.47
C CYS A 25 16.69 3.10 26.67
N GLY A 26 17.94 2.77 26.38
CA GLY A 26 18.45 1.40 26.53
C GLY A 26 17.84 0.37 25.58
N PHE A 27 17.40 0.82 24.37
CA PHE A 27 16.82 -0.08 23.39
C PHE A 27 17.85 -1.05 22.80
N GLU A 28 17.47 -2.31 22.65
CA GLU A 28 18.23 -3.36 21.96
C GLU A 28 17.79 -3.55 20.49
N GLU A 29 16.75 -2.83 20.07
CA GLU A 29 16.22 -2.85 18.71
C GLU A 29 15.96 -1.44 18.19
N VAL A 30 16.46 -1.15 16.99
CA VAL A 30 16.20 0.09 16.26
C VAL A 30 15.65 -0.24 14.89
N SER A 31 14.54 0.39 14.52
CA SER A 31 13.95 0.27 13.18
C SER A 31 14.10 1.57 12.40
N PHE A 32 14.67 1.48 11.20
CA PHE A 32 14.74 2.61 10.28
C PHE A 32 13.44 2.70 9.48
N LEU A 33 12.53 3.55 9.92
CA LEU A 33 11.21 3.71 9.33
C LEU A 33 11.20 4.82 8.28
N SER A 34 10.77 4.46 7.06
CA SER A 34 10.48 5.41 5.99
C SER A 34 9.39 4.84 5.08
N LEU A 35 8.99 5.58 4.04
CA LEU A 35 8.07 5.05 3.01
C LEU A 35 8.69 3.90 2.23
N SER A 36 10.02 3.93 2.02
CA SER A 36 10.80 2.84 1.45
C SER A 36 12.23 2.92 2.00
N SER A 37 12.55 2.09 2.98
CA SER A 37 13.86 2.14 3.64
C SER A 37 15.00 1.68 2.73
N SER A 38 14.71 0.78 1.78
CA SER A 38 15.69 0.32 0.79
C SER A 38 15.99 1.32 -0.32
N ASP A 39 15.14 2.35 -0.51
CA ASP A 39 15.37 3.42 -1.50
C ASP A 39 16.26 4.56 -0.95
N TYR A 40 16.61 4.52 0.33
CA TYR A 40 17.55 5.48 0.91
C TYR A 40 18.95 5.26 0.30
N THR A 41 19.52 6.30 -0.30
CA THR A 41 20.76 6.23 -1.07
C THR A 41 21.92 5.59 -0.28
N TYR A 42 21.96 5.81 1.02
CA TYR A 42 23.04 5.37 1.90
C TYR A 42 22.62 4.26 2.88
N VAL A 43 21.60 3.46 2.53
CA VAL A 43 21.06 2.44 3.44
C VAL A 43 22.09 1.41 3.89
N GLU A 44 22.94 0.94 2.98
CA GLU A 44 23.99 -0.04 3.29
C GLU A 44 25.07 0.57 4.19
N GLU A 45 25.52 1.78 3.88
CA GLU A 45 26.45 2.52 4.72
C GLU A 45 25.89 2.74 6.13
N LEU A 46 24.63 3.18 6.21
CA LEU A 46 23.96 3.42 7.49
C LEU A 46 23.88 2.14 8.33
N VAL A 47 23.41 1.04 7.74
CA VAL A 47 23.32 -0.25 8.45
C VAL A 47 24.70 -0.74 8.89
N ARG A 48 25.68 -0.73 7.99
CA ARG A 48 27.05 -1.15 8.29
C ARG A 48 27.64 -0.33 9.45
N ARG A 49 27.59 0.99 9.38
CA ARG A 49 28.13 1.88 10.41
C ARG A 49 27.39 1.76 11.75
N THR A 50 26.08 1.53 11.73
CA THR A 50 25.33 1.26 12.95
C THR A 50 25.79 -0.05 13.60
N MET A 51 25.99 -1.09 12.81
CA MET A 51 26.51 -2.38 13.29
C MET A 51 27.95 -2.28 13.79
N GLU A 52 28.81 -1.51 13.12
CA GLU A 52 30.19 -1.28 13.56
C GLU A 52 30.27 -0.57 14.92
N ARG A 53 29.35 0.38 15.17
CA ARG A 53 29.32 1.14 16.45
C ARG A 53 28.66 0.37 17.61
N HIS A 54 27.65 -0.45 17.31
CA HIS A 54 26.79 -1.07 18.33
C HIS A 54 26.67 -2.59 18.25
N GLY A 55 27.38 -3.24 17.31
CA GLY A 55 27.27 -4.69 17.08
C GLY A 55 27.65 -5.54 18.29
N ASP A 56 28.57 -5.07 19.12
CA ASP A 56 28.96 -5.74 20.37
C ASP A 56 27.85 -5.67 21.44
N GLN A 57 26.93 -4.72 21.32
CA GLN A 57 25.82 -4.52 22.27
C GLN A 57 24.58 -5.33 21.92
N ARG A 58 24.65 -6.26 20.96
CA ARG A 58 23.53 -7.08 20.45
C ARG A 58 22.40 -6.25 19.86
N LEU A 59 22.66 -5.04 19.36
CA LEU A 59 21.68 -4.20 18.71
C LEU A 59 21.12 -4.89 17.47
N SER A 60 19.81 -4.91 17.39
CA SER A 60 19.07 -5.39 16.22
C SER A 60 18.60 -4.24 15.36
N ILE A 61 18.81 -4.34 14.06
CA ILE A 61 18.34 -3.35 13.09
C ILE A 61 17.17 -3.93 12.32
N GLY A 62 16.04 -3.21 12.30
CA GLY A 62 14.86 -3.50 11.49
C GLY A 62 14.76 -2.56 10.28
N LEU A 63 14.46 -3.12 9.12
CA LEU A 63 14.09 -2.39 7.91
C LEU A 63 12.69 -2.85 7.48
N PRO A 64 11.62 -2.26 8.00
CA PRO A 64 10.26 -2.76 7.78
C PRO A 64 9.72 -2.51 6.38
N SER A 65 10.27 -1.53 5.64
CA SER A 65 9.79 -1.10 4.33
C SER A 65 10.87 -1.34 3.27
N LEU A 66 10.90 -2.56 2.74
CA LEU A 66 11.84 -2.96 1.69
C LEU A 66 11.11 -3.08 0.35
N ARG A 67 11.66 -2.45 -0.69
CA ARG A 67 11.25 -2.70 -2.08
C ARG A 67 12.09 -3.81 -2.68
N ILE A 68 11.47 -4.60 -3.53
CA ILE A 68 12.11 -5.76 -4.15
C ILE A 68 13.26 -5.30 -5.06
N GLU A 69 13.05 -4.21 -5.79
CA GLU A 69 13.97 -3.70 -6.81
C GLU A 69 15.23 -3.06 -6.24
N SER A 70 15.16 -2.49 -5.05
CA SER A 70 16.26 -1.79 -4.39
C SER A 70 16.94 -2.64 -3.30
N PHE A 71 16.67 -3.94 -3.27
CA PHE A 71 17.17 -4.83 -2.24
C PHE A 71 18.46 -5.53 -2.67
N SER A 72 19.59 -5.16 -2.08
CA SER A 72 20.89 -5.75 -2.39
C SER A 72 21.21 -6.98 -1.53
N VAL A 73 22.07 -7.84 -2.09
CA VAL A 73 22.61 -9.02 -1.37
C VAL A 73 23.43 -8.58 -0.17
N GLU A 74 24.22 -7.51 -0.33
CA GLU A 74 25.07 -6.93 0.71
C GLU A 74 24.23 -6.45 1.90
N LEU A 75 23.13 -5.78 1.66
CA LEU A 75 22.21 -5.33 2.71
C LEU A 75 21.63 -6.51 3.49
N MET A 76 21.27 -7.61 2.78
CA MET A 76 20.85 -8.85 3.44
C MET A 76 21.91 -9.40 4.40
N GLU A 77 23.16 -9.50 3.94
CA GLU A 77 24.25 -10.04 4.73
C GLU A 77 24.56 -9.19 5.96
N LEU A 78 24.46 -7.87 5.83
CA LEU A 78 24.60 -6.94 6.96
C LEU A 78 23.52 -7.16 8.02
N LEU A 79 22.27 -7.33 7.60
CA LEU A 79 21.11 -7.56 8.51
C LEU A 79 21.14 -8.95 9.15
N GLU A 80 21.80 -9.93 8.53
CA GLU A 80 21.91 -11.30 9.06
C GLU A 80 22.77 -11.41 10.33
N LYS A 81 23.78 -10.57 10.47
CA LYS A 81 24.77 -10.65 11.56
C LYS A 81 24.18 -10.43 12.96
N GLY A 82 22.97 -9.92 13.05
CA GLY A 82 22.38 -9.47 14.30
C GLY A 82 21.24 -10.30 14.89
N ARG A 83 20.50 -11.21 14.20
CA ARG A 83 19.23 -11.74 14.77
C ARG A 83 18.55 -12.99 14.21
N ARG A 84 17.52 -13.45 15.00
CA ARG A 84 16.43 -14.36 14.57
C ARG A 84 15.78 -13.85 13.29
N ARG A 85 15.77 -14.66 12.27
CA ARG A 85 15.14 -14.42 10.98
C ARG A 85 13.63 -14.45 11.13
N SER A 86 12.97 -13.29 11.31
CA SER A 86 11.52 -13.17 11.57
C SER A 86 10.74 -13.29 10.32
N GLY A 87 11.01 -13.35 9.19
CA GLY A 87 10.24 -13.38 7.95
C GLY A 87 10.58 -12.16 7.08
N PHE A 88 10.61 -12.40 5.80
CA PHE A 88 10.88 -11.40 4.80
C PHE A 88 9.57 -10.86 4.21
N THR A 89 9.46 -9.55 3.98
CA THR A 89 8.23 -8.95 3.52
C THR A 89 8.37 -8.41 2.11
N PHE A 90 7.46 -8.82 1.24
CA PHE A 90 7.24 -8.24 -0.08
C PHE A 90 5.87 -7.54 -0.10
N ALA A 91 5.79 -6.41 -0.80
CA ALA A 91 4.54 -5.73 -1.05
C ALA A 91 4.36 -5.49 -2.55
N PRO A 92 4.05 -6.52 -3.35
CA PRO A 92 3.82 -6.36 -4.77
C PRO A 92 2.53 -5.57 -5.06
N GLU A 93 1.61 -5.50 -4.12
CA GLU A 93 0.30 -4.83 -4.15
C GLU A 93 -0.68 -5.45 -5.15
N ALA A 94 -0.21 -5.92 -6.30
CA ALA A 94 -0.96 -6.65 -7.32
C ALA A 94 -0.16 -7.85 -7.82
N ALA A 95 -0.82 -8.89 -8.30
CA ALA A 95 -0.15 -10.12 -8.71
C ALA A 95 0.20 -10.16 -10.20
N THR A 96 -0.52 -9.43 -11.04
CA THR A 96 -0.23 -9.34 -12.48
C THR A 96 0.61 -8.12 -12.80
N ASP A 97 1.53 -8.25 -13.78
CA ASP A 97 2.36 -7.15 -14.25
C ASP A 97 1.48 -5.99 -14.74
N ARG A 98 0.44 -6.29 -15.53
CA ARG A 98 -0.54 -5.31 -15.99
C ARG A 98 -1.13 -4.45 -14.85
N LEU A 99 -1.56 -5.09 -13.77
CA LEU A 99 -2.19 -4.34 -12.67
C LEU A 99 -1.15 -3.61 -11.83
N ARG A 100 0.10 -4.10 -11.76
CA ARG A 100 1.22 -3.36 -11.18
C ARG A 100 1.56 -2.09 -11.96
N ASP A 101 1.46 -2.13 -13.28
CA ASP A 101 1.63 -0.94 -14.13
C ASP A 101 0.54 0.09 -13.84
N VAL A 102 -0.72 -0.31 -13.69
CA VAL A 102 -1.83 0.59 -13.32
C VAL A 102 -1.57 1.36 -12.01
N ILE A 103 -0.91 0.74 -11.05
CA ILE A 103 -0.55 1.39 -9.78
C ILE A 103 0.85 2.02 -9.78
N ASN A 104 1.47 2.08 -10.94
CA ASN A 104 2.84 2.57 -11.14
C ASN A 104 3.87 1.89 -10.22
N LYS A 105 3.81 0.56 -10.17
CA LYS A 105 4.74 -0.30 -9.41
C LYS A 105 5.27 -1.41 -10.32
N PRO A 106 6.08 -1.07 -11.35
CA PRO A 106 6.51 -1.99 -12.40
C PRO A 106 7.55 -2.99 -11.90
N ILE A 107 7.09 -4.00 -11.17
CA ILE A 107 7.90 -5.14 -10.70
C ILE A 107 7.58 -6.33 -11.58
N ALA A 108 8.56 -6.93 -12.25
CA ALA A 108 8.31 -8.15 -13.00
C ALA A 108 8.07 -9.35 -12.06
N SER A 109 7.13 -10.21 -12.41
CA SER A 109 6.87 -11.43 -11.63
C SER A 109 8.10 -12.34 -11.54
N ALA A 110 8.93 -12.37 -12.59
CA ALA A 110 10.18 -13.13 -12.60
C ALA A 110 11.17 -12.64 -11.55
N ASP A 111 11.34 -11.31 -11.39
CA ASP A 111 12.25 -10.71 -10.41
C ASP A 111 11.79 -11.01 -8.98
N LEU A 112 10.47 -11.00 -8.75
CA LEU A 112 9.89 -11.36 -7.46
C LEU A 112 10.20 -12.82 -7.09
N LEU A 113 10.05 -13.75 -8.04
CA LEU A 113 10.34 -15.16 -7.82
C LEU A 113 11.86 -15.41 -7.61
N GLN A 114 12.70 -14.71 -8.35
CA GLN A 114 14.15 -14.77 -8.18
C GLN A 114 14.57 -14.27 -6.80
N THR A 115 14.05 -13.12 -6.38
CA THR A 115 14.31 -12.56 -5.05
C THR A 115 13.81 -13.50 -3.95
N ALA A 116 12.64 -14.12 -4.13
CA ALA A 116 12.11 -15.11 -3.20
C ALA A 116 13.06 -16.32 -3.04
N GLU A 117 13.63 -16.80 -4.15
CA GLU A 117 14.60 -17.89 -4.14
C GLU A 117 15.86 -17.51 -3.34
N GLU A 118 16.40 -16.31 -3.56
CA GLU A 118 17.57 -15.81 -2.85
C GLU A 118 17.30 -15.64 -1.34
N VAL A 119 16.10 -15.17 -0.97
CA VAL A 119 15.66 -15.08 0.44
C VAL A 119 15.64 -16.46 1.10
N TYR A 120 15.05 -17.47 0.44
CA TYR A 120 15.01 -18.83 0.98
C TYR A 120 16.39 -19.50 1.04
N LYS A 121 17.27 -19.30 0.03
CA LYS A 121 18.65 -19.81 0.04
C LYS A 121 19.44 -19.29 1.23
N ARG A 122 19.17 -18.07 1.68
CA ARG A 122 19.80 -17.48 2.87
C ARG A 122 19.14 -17.90 4.18
N GLY A 123 18.14 -18.81 4.13
CA GLY A 123 17.57 -19.48 5.28
C GLY A 123 16.41 -18.75 5.95
N TRP A 124 15.84 -17.69 5.37
CA TRP A 124 14.53 -17.24 5.79
C TRP A 124 13.49 -18.30 5.46
N THR A 125 12.68 -18.67 6.43
CA THR A 125 11.68 -19.72 6.26
C THR A 125 10.32 -19.18 5.87
N THR A 126 10.08 -17.88 6.08
CA THR A 126 8.78 -17.24 5.85
C THR A 126 8.93 -16.02 4.94
N ILE A 127 8.17 -16.00 3.86
CA ILE A 127 7.95 -14.80 3.06
C ILE A 127 6.53 -14.30 3.32
N LYS A 128 6.42 -13.00 3.68
CA LYS A 128 5.14 -12.29 3.82
C LYS A 128 4.90 -11.51 2.54
N MET A 129 3.69 -11.62 1.97
CA MET A 129 3.32 -10.90 0.75
C MET A 129 2.05 -10.10 1.01
N TYR A 130 2.08 -8.82 0.66
CA TYR A 130 0.93 -7.94 0.79
C TYR A 130 0.37 -7.57 -0.58
N PHE A 131 -0.96 -7.67 -0.68
CA PHE A 131 -1.72 -7.35 -1.87
C PHE A 131 -2.89 -6.45 -1.53
N MET A 132 -3.40 -5.75 -2.52
CA MET A 132 -4.67 -5.05 -2.45
C MET A 132 -5.64 -5.61 -3.48
N ILE A 133 -6.94 -5.59 -3.15
CA ILE A 133 -8.05 -5.89 -4.05
C ILE A 133 -8.94 -4.66 -4.19
N GLY A 134 -9.76 -4.61 -5.25
CA GLY A 134 -10.59 -3.44 -5.54
C GLY A 134 -9.84 -2.34 -6.28
N HIS A 135 -8.76 -2.67 -6.98
CA HIS A 135 -8.07 -1.72 -7.86
C HIS A 135 -8.94 -1.33 -9.07
N PRO A 136 -8.77 -0.09 -9.59
CA PRO A 136 -9.29 0.24 -10.91
C PRO A 136 -8.80 -0.78 -11.94
N THR A 137 -9.66 -1.14 -12.89
CA THR A 137 -9.39 -2.12 -13.96
C THR A 137 -9.07 -3.56 -13.50
N GLN A 138 -9.19 -3.87 -12.22
CA GLN A 138 -8.97 -5.22 -11.70
C GLN A 138 -10.01 -6.21 -12.26
N THR A 139 -9.53 -7.37 -12.70
CA THR A 139 -10.36 -8.48 -13.15
C THR A 139 -10.33 -9.65 -12.17
N LEU A 140 -11.16 -10.66 -12.42
CA LEU A 140 -11.16 -11.87 -11.59
C LEU A 140 -9.85 -12.66 -11.75
N GLU A 141 -9.28 -12.63 -12.94
CA GLU A 141 -8.00 -13.25 -13.24
C GLU A 141 -6.86 -12.62 -12.44
N ASP A 142 -6.90 -11.28 -12.25
CA ASP A 142 -5.92 -10.59 -11.41
C ASP A 142 -6.00 -11.02 -9.92
N VAL A 143 -7.24 -11.29 -9.44
CA VAL A 143 -7.44 -11.79 -8.08
C VAL A 143 -6.96 -13.25 -7.96
N GLN A 144 -7.27 -14.09 -8.95
CA GLN A 144 -6.78 -15.46 -8.99
C GLN A 144 -5.26 -15.52 -9.02
N ALA A 145 -4.62 -14.61 -9.77
CA ALA A 145 -3.16 -14.51 -9.87
C ALA A 145 -2.49 -14.29 -8.52
N ILE A 146 -3.18 -13.67 -7.53
CA ILE A 146 -2.65 -13.54 -6.15
C ILE A 146 -2.40 -14.93 -5.55
N ALA A 147 -3.36 -15.83 -5.72
CA ALA A 147 -3.23 -17.19 -5.20
C ALA A 147 -2.16 -18.00 -5.97
N ASP A 148 -2.08 -17.80 -7.26
CA ASP A 148 -1.12 -18.52 -8.11
C ASP A 148 0.31 -18.07 -7.80
N LEU A 149 0.56 -16.77 -7.72
CA LEU A 149 1.87 -16.21 -7.33
C LEU A 149 2.29 -16.68 -5.92
N ALA A 150 1.36 -16.72 -4.96
CA ALA A 150 1.65 -17.22 -3.62
C ALA A 150 2.06 -18.71 -3.62
N LYS A 151 1.41 -19.53 -4.44
CA LYS A 151 1.74 -20.95 -4.64
C LYS A 151 3.11 -21.12 -5.32
N GLU A 152 3.44 -20.28 -6.30
CA GLU A 152 4.74 -20.26 -6.97
C GLU A 152 5.87 -19.89 -6.00
N VAL A 153 5.72 -18.83 -5.21
CA VAL A 153 6.70 -18.45 -4.18
C VAL A 153 6.89 -19.57 -3.16
N LEU A 154 5.81 -20.23 -2.72
CA LEU A 154 5.93 -21.38 -1.83
C LEU A 154 6.65 -22.56 -2.51
N ALA A 155 6.37 -22.82 -3.79
CA ALA A 155 7.03 -23.87 -4.54
C ALA A 155 8.55 -23.63 -4.66
N VAL A 156 8.96 -22.37 -4.91
CA VAL A 156 10.36 -21.94 -4.85
C VAL A 156 10.95 -22.27 -3.49
N GLY A 157 10.32 -21.85 -2.42
CA GLY A 157 10.78 -22.11 -1.06
C GLY A 157 10.88 -23.59 -0.73
N ARG A 158 9.92 -24.39 -1.19
CA ARG A 158 9.94 -25.86 -0.99
C ARG A 158 11.08 -26.56 -1.71
N ARG A 159 11.50 -26.06 -2.85
CA ARG A 159 12.71 -26.58 -3.54
C ARG A 159 13.98 -26.34 -2.73
N VAL A 160 14.05 -25.20 -2.02
CA VAL A 160 15.23 -24.79 -1.25
C VAL A 160 15.25 -25.36 0.16
N LEU A 161 14.13 -25.25 0.89
CA LEU A 161 14.03 -25.54 2.33
C LEU A 161 13.08 -26.70 2.68
N GLY A 162 12.47 -27.33 1.68
CA GLY A 162 11.49 -28.39 1.92
C GLY A 162 10.26 -27.89 2.67
N LYS A 163 9.77 -28.67 3.61
CA LYS A 163 8.55 -28.36 4.40
C LYS A 163 8.70 -27.16 5.35
N LYS A 164 9.90 -26.61 5.52
CA LYS A 164 10.14 -25.45 6.39
C LYS A 164 9.70 -24.14 5.73
N ALA A 165 9.61 -24.10 4.41
CA ALA A 165 9.18 -22.92 3.68
C ALA A 165 7.69 -22.61 3.92
N THR A 166 7.40 -21.35 4.19
CA THR A 166 6.02 -20.86 4.38
C THR A 166 5.84 -19.51 3.67
N VAL A 167 4.60 -19.24 3.28
CA VAL A 167 4.17 -17.92 2.78
C VAL A 167 3.01 -17.40 3.62
N ARG A 168 3.02 -16.11 3.91
CA ARG A 168 1.93 -15.40 4.59
C ARG A 168 1.40 -14.34 3.66
N ILE A 169 0.12 -14.41 3.32
CA ILE A 169 -0.55 -13.52 2.41
C ILE A 169 -1.47 -12.61 3.20
N GLY A 170 -1.22 -11.31 3.14
CA GLY A 170 -2.11 -10.27 3.65
C GLY A 170 -2.78 -9.55 2.49
N VAL A 171 -4.11 -9.46 2.52
CA VAL A 171 -4.88 -8.75 1.50
C VAL A 171 -5.69 -7.64 2.14
N SER A 172 -5.50 -6.41 1.65
CA SER A 172 -6.31 -5.26 2.00
C SER A 172 -7.20 -4.84 0.84
N THR A 173 -8.26 -4.10 1.12
CA THR A 173 -9.08 -3.46 0.08
C THR A 173 -8.56 -2.06 -0.20
N LEU A 174 -8.49 -1.68 -1.47
CA LEU A 174 -8.11 -0.33 -1.87
C LEU A 174 -9.11 0.69 -1.36
N VAL A 175 -8.64 1.63 -0.57
CA VAL A 175 -9.38 2.85 -0.21
C VAL A 175 -8.74 4.02 -0.96
N PRO A 176 -9.42 4.60 -1.95
CA PRO A 176 -8.89 5.75 -2.68
C PRO A 176 -8.65 6.94 -1.74
N LYS A 177 -7.43 7.46 -1.74
CA LYS A 177 -6.99 8.51 -0.80
C LYS A 177 -7.01 9.90 -1.44
N PRO A 178 -7.27 10.97 -0.65
CA PRO A 178 -7.06 12.35 -1.05
C PRO A 178 -5.66 12.60 -1.61
N HIS A 179 -5.56 13.57 -2.52
CA HIS A 179 -4.30 13.99 -3.14
C HIS A 179 -3.50 12.86 -3.82
N THR A 180 -4.19 11.82 -4.28
CA THR A 180 -3.62 10.75 -5.11
C THR A 180 -4.30 10.70 -6.49
N PRO A 181 -3.70 10.06 -7.49
CA PRO A 181 -4.36 9.86 -8.78
C PRO A 181 -5.71 9.18 -8.68
N PHE A 182 -5.91 8.29 -7.73
CA PHE A 182 -7.16 7.55 -7.56
C PHE A 182 -8.20 8.26 -6.67
N GLN A 183 -8.01 9.53 -6.31
CA GLN A 183 -8.98 10.26 -5.48
C GLN A 183 -10.39 10.37 -6.10
N TRP A 184 -10.52 10.19 -7.42
CA TRP A 184 -11.81 10.21 -8.14
C TRP A 184 -12.48 8.84 -8.21
N VAL A 185 -11.71 7.76 -8.02
CA VAL A 185 -12.18 6.37 -8.10
C VAL A 185 -13.11 6.05 -6.93
N PRO A 186 -14.25 5.38 -7.14
CA PRO A 186 -15.05 4.83 -6.06
C PRO A 186 -14.31 3.68 -5.36
N MET A 187 -14.59 3.46 -4.08
CA MET A 187 -14.26 2.20 -3.43
C MET A 187 -15.13 1.08 -4.02
N GLU A 188 -14.58 -0.11 -4.16
CA GLU A 188 -15.31 -1.28 -4.67
C GLU A 188 -16.47 -1.68 -3.73
N SER A 189 -17.50 -2.29 -4.30
CA SER A 189 -18.68 -2.75 -3.55
C SER A 189 -18.33 -3.86 -2.55
N GLU A 190 -19.03 -3.90 -1.43
CA GLU A 190 -18.82 -4.93 -0.41
C GLU A 190 -19.08 -6.35 -0.95
N ALA A 191 -20.07 -6.50 -1.82
CA ALA A 191 -20.41 -7.78 -2.42
C ALA A 191 -19.24 -8.33 -3.26
N VAL A 192 -18.62 -7.49 -4.09
CA VAL A 192 -17.48 -7.86 -4.92
C VAL A 192 -16.26 -8.15 -4.05
N ILE A 193 -15.95 -7.30 -3.06
CA ILE A 193 -14.85 -7.53 -2.12
C ILE A 193 -15.00 -8.88 -1.42
N ARG A 194 -16.20 -9.19 -0.90
CA ARG A 194 -16.47 -10.48 -0.24
C ARG A 194 -16.32 -11.67 -1.17
N ALA A 195 -16.74 -11.53 -2.43
CA ALA A 195 -16.57 -12.57 -3.44
C ALA A 195 -15.09 -12.82 -3.76
N GLN A 196 -14.29 -11.75 -3.91
CA GLN A 196 -12.85 -11.82 -4.12
C GLN A 196 -12.13 -12.47 -2.92
N ILE A 197 -12.47 -12.08 -1.69
CA ILE A 197 -11.94 -12.70 -0.47
C ILE A 197 -12.30 -14.20 -0.42
N SER A 198 -13.55 -14.56 -0.76
CA SER A 198 -14.00 -15.95 -0.75
C SER A 198 -13.25 -16.80 -1.78
N LEU A 199 -12.95 -16.24 -2.96
CA LEU A 199 -12.10 -16.88 -3.96
C LEU A 199 -10.71 -17.17 -3.38
N LEU A 200 -10.07 -16.15 -2.80
CA LEU A 200 -8.74 -16.29 -2.20
C LEU A 200 -8.73 -17.27 -1.02
N GLN A 201 -9.77 -17.26 -0.18
CA GLN A 201 -9.91 -18.23 0.92
C GLN A 201 -9.99 -19.67 0.42
N LYS A 202 -10.61 -19.88 -0.74
CA LYS A 202 -10.70 -21.21 -1.36
C LYS A 202 -9.35 -21.63 -1.94
N GLU A 203 -8.67 -20.73 -2.65
CA GLU A 203 -7.46 -21.02 -3.40
C GLU A 203 -6.19 -21.07 -2.52
N LEU A 204 -6.14 -20.29 -1.45
CA LEU A 204 -4.99 -20.17 -0.52
C LEU A 204 -5.09 -21.15 0.66
N ARG A 205 -5.47 -22.40 0.35
CA ARG A 205 -5.53 -23.48 1.34
C ARG A 205 -4.34 -24.43 1.19
N GLY A 206 -3.88 -24.92 2.33
CA GLY A 206 -2.86 -25.96 2.33
C GLY A 206 -1.71 -25.70 3.29
N PRO A 207 -0.85 -26.69 3.53
CA PRO A 207 0.25 -26.56 4.45
C PRO A 207 1.27 -25.53 3.95
N GLY A 208 1.73 -24.66 4.86
CA GLY A 208 2.70 -23.62 4.55
C GLY A 208 2.11 -22.35 3.93
N ILE A 209 0.79 -22.25 3.76
CA ILE A 209 0.09 -21.04 3.31
C ILE A 209 -0.74 -20.50 4.46
N TYR A 210 -0.56 -19.21 4.77
CA TYR A 210 -1.36 -18.48 5.76
C TYR A 210 -1.96 -17.27 5.08
N PHE A 211 -3.28 -17.11 5.16
CA PHE A 211 -4.04 -16.05 4.51
C PHE A 211 -4.79 -15.21 5.53
N SER A 212 -4.65 -13.89 5.43
CA SER A 212 -5.38 -12.90 6.23
C SER A 212 -5.86 -11.75 5.35
N TRP A 213 -6.91 -11.07 5.78
CA TRP A 213 -7.48 -9.94 5.08
C TRP A 213 -8.08 -8.93 6.04
N ASN A 214 -8.21 -7.68 5.59
CA ASN A 214 -8.91 -6.64 6.35
C ASN A 214 -10.42 -6.82 6.23
N SER A 215 -11.13 -6.52 7.31
CA SER A 215 -12.60 -6.57 7.32
C SER A 215 -13.19 -5.57 6.31
N PRO A 216 -14.11 -5.98 5.41
CA PRO A 216 -14.75 -5.06 4.48
C PRO A 216 -15.52 -3.93 5.17
N THR A 217 -16.08 -4.16 6.37
CA THR A 217 -16.79 -3.16 7.14
C THR A 217 -15.86 -2.15 7.80
N GLU A 218 -14.70 -2.59 8.34
CA GLU A 218 -13.65 -1.69 8.83
C GLU A 218 -13.10 -0.82 7.69
N THR A 219 -12.87 -1.43 6.52
CA THR A 219 -12.41 -0.71 5.34
C THR A 219 -13.46 0.30 4.83
N LEU A 220 -14.77 0.00 4.96
CA LEU A 220 -15.82 0.97 4.64
C LEU A 220 -15.80 2.16 5.59
N VAL A 221 -15.58 1.94 6.90
CA VAL A 221 -15.39 3.03 7.87
C VAL A 221 -14.20 3.89 7.49
N GLU A 222 -13.07 3.29 7.17
CA GLU A 222 -11.89 4.00 6.67
C GLU A 222 -12.21 4.83 5.43
N ALA A 223 -12.97 4.27 4.48
CA ALA A 223 -13.30 4.92 3.22
C ALA A 223 -14.16 6.17 3.41
N PHE A 224 -15.27 6.09 4.15
CA PHE A 224 -16.12 7.27 4.32
C PHE A 224 -15.46 8.34 5.21
N LEU A 225 -14.65 7.98 6.19
CA LEU A 225 -13.87 8.94 6.97
C LEU A 225 -12.79 9.63 6.13
N THR A 226 -12.08 8.87 5.31
CA THR A 226 -11.02 9.40 4.43
C THR A 226 -11.55 10.32 3.34
N ARG A 227 -12.74 10.02 2.81
CA ARG A 227 -13.32 10.69 1.63
C ARG A 227 -14.45 11.65 2.01
N GLY A 228 -14.74 11.77 3.29
CA GLY A 228 -15.82 12.57 3.84
C GLY A 228 -15.53 14.07 3.85
N ASP A 229 -16.54 14.82 4.17
CA ASP A 229 -16.50 16.26 4.40
C ASP A 229 -16.72 16.59 5.89
N ARG A 230 -16.97 17.85 6.23
CA ARG A 230 -17.13 18.31 7.62
C ARG A 230 -18.21 17.57 8.40
N ARG A 231 -19.24 17.06 7.73
CA ARG A 231 -20.34 16.30 8.37
C ARG A 231 -19.83 15.01 9.02
N MET A 232 -18.65 14.54 8.63
CA MET A 232 -18.03 13.39 9.31
C MET A 232 -17.70 13.68 10.77
N GLY A 233 -17.52 14.95 11.17
CA GLY A 233 -17.36 15.31 12.57
C GLY A 233 -18.60 14.93 13.40
N ASP A 234 -19.80 15.26 12.89
CA ASP A 234 -21.07 14.91 13.54
C ASP A 234 -21.30 13.39 13.54
N VAL A 235 -20.91 12.71 12.45
CA VAL A 235 -20.98 11.24 12.36
C VAL A 235 -20.08 10.57 13.40
N ILE A 236 -18.84 11.04 13.57
CA ILE A 236 -17.90 10.52 14.58
C ILE A 236 -18.47 10.71 15.99
N GLU A 237 -19.01 11.89 16.30
CA GLU A 237 -19.60 12.16 17.60
C GLU A 237 -20.83 11.27 17.87
N ALA A 238 -21.73 11.13 16.88
CA ALA A 238 -22.89 10.25 17.01
C ALA A 238 -22.47 8.77 17.15
N ALA A 239 -21.52 8.30 16.34
CA ALA A 239 -21.00 6.93 16.45
C ALA A 239 -20.39 6.67 17.85
N TRP A 240 -19.63 7.63 18.39
CA TRP A 240 -19.10 7.55 19.75
C TRP A 240 -20.20 7.45 20.80
N ARG A 241 -21.26 8.24 20.68
CA ARG A 241 -22.45 8.17 21.57
C ARG A 241 -23.14 6.80 21.45
N HIS A 242 -23.15 6.20 20.26
CA HIS A 242 -23.68 4.86 20.01
C HIS A 242 -22.73 3.72 20.41
N GLY A 243 -21.56 4.04 20.95
CA GLY A 243 -20.64 3.06 21.54
C GLY A 243 -19.46 2.66 20.66
N ALA A 244 -19.16 3.38 19.58
CA ALA A 244 -17.91 3.23 18.83
C ALA A 244 -16.75 3.77 19.66
N LYS A 245 -16.02 2.88 20.33
CA LYS A 245 -14.90 3.22 21.23
C LYS A 245 -13.83 2.17 21.15
N MET A 246 -12.55 2.59 21.18
CA MET A 246 -11.39 1.71 21.14
C MET A 246 -11.34 0.81 19.89
N GLU A 247 -11.85 1.28 18.78
CA GLU A 247 -12.04 0.51 17.54
C GLU A 247 -10.74 0.17 16.79
N GLY A 248 -9.60 0.66 17.25
CA GLY A 248 -8.28 0.16 16.82
C GLY A 248 -8.01 -1.29 17.24
N TRP A 249 -8.82 -1.82 18.16
CA TRP A 249 -8.81 -3.21 18.58
C TRP A 249 -10.03 -3.90 17.97
N GLY A 250 -9.80 -4.89 17.09
CA GLY A 250 -10.86 -5.53 16.32
C GLY A 250 -12.01 -6.10 17.16
N GLU A 251 -11.75 -6.54 18.41
CA GLU A 251 -12.77 -7.02 19.34
C GLU A 251 -13.71 -5.91 19.84
N HIS A 252 -13.32 -4.65 19.71
CA HIS A 252 -14.13 -3.48 20.08
C HIS A 252 -14.81 -2.81 18.90
N PHE A 253 -14.53 -3.26 17.66
CA PHE A 253 -15.12 -2.67 16.47
C PHE A 253 -16.62 -2.85 16.42
N ASN A 254 -17.35 -1.74 16.36
CA ASN A 254 -18.82 -1.70 16.42
C ASN A 254 -19.42 -1.03 15.17
N PHE A 255 -19.49 -1.76 14.08
CA PHE A 255 -20.08 -1.24 12.84
C PHE A 255 -21.52 -0.76 13.00
N GLY A 256 -22.32 -1.41 13.87
CA GLY A 256 -23.69 -1.00 14.17
C GLY A 256 -23.79 0.41 14.77
N ALA A 257 -22.77 0.88 15.50
CA ALA A 257 -22.73 2.25 15.99
C ALA A 257 -22.62 3.27 14.84
N TRP A 258 -21.79 2.98 13.85
CA TRP A 258 -21.65 3.79 12.63
C TRP A 258 -22.93 3.81 11.80
N GLN A 259 -23.58 2.66 11.62
CA GLN A 259 -24.86 2.59 10.91
C GLN A 259 -25.94 3.46 11.57
N ARG A 260 -26.05 3.42 12.91
CA ARG A 260 -26.98 4.27 13.66
C ARG A 260 -26.65 5.76 13.52
N ALA A 261 -25.37 6.12 13.58
CA ALA A 261 -24.93 7.50 13.42
C ALA A 261 -25.30 8.08 12.04
N PHE A 262 -25.05 7.32 10.97
CA PHE A 262 -25.45 7.74 9.62
C PHE A 262 -26.96 7.86 9.46
N ALA A 263 -27.73 6.91 10.02
CA ALA A 263 -29.19 6.95 10.00
C ALA A 263 -29.75 8.15 10.78
N GLU A 264 -29.20 8.45 11.97
CA GLU A 264 -29.58 9.60 12.80
C GLU A 264 -29.39 10.93 12.07
N LEU A 265 -28.31 11.05 11.31
CA LEU A 265 -27.95 12.27 10.57
C LEU A 265 -28.52 12.33 9.15
N GLY A 266 -29.26 11.31 8.72
CA GLY A 266 -29.81 11.23 7.37
C GLY A 266 -28.75 11.21 6.26
N LEU A 267 -27.58 10.63 6.54
CA LEU A 267 -26.45 10.52 5.60
C LEU A 267 -26.33 9.09 5.07
N ASP A 268 -25.65 8.95 3.92
CA ASP A 268 -25.41 7.69 3.24
C ASP A 268 -23.91 7.36 3.18
N MET A 269 -23.50 6.22 3.73
CA MET A 269 -22.10 5.76 3.72
C MET A 269 -21.61 5.55 2.30
N ASP A 270 -22.43 4.97 1.43
CA ASP A 270 -22.06 4.64 0.06
C ASP A 270 -21.87 5.89 -0.80
N TRP A 271 -22.62 6.95 -0.52
CA TRP A 271 -22.42 8.23 -1.18
C TRP A 271 -21.00 8.80 -0.93
N TYR A 272 -20.47 8.62 0.27
CA TYR A 272 -19.10 9.06 0.58
C TYR A 272 -18.03 8.12 0.04
N ALA A 273 -18.21 6.81 0.22
CA ALA A 273 -17.18 5.82 -0.07
C ALA A 273 -17.19 5.36 -1.53
N ARG A 274 -18.39 5.12 -2.11
CA ARG A 274 -18.56 4.32 -3.34
C ARG A 274 -19.02 5.10 -4.55
N ARG A 275 -19.39 6.38 -4.43
CA ARG A 275 -19.73 7.10 -5.64
C ARG A 275 -18.47 7.51 -6.42
N PRO A 276 -18.51 7.47 -7.76
CA PRO A 276 -17.48 8.09 -8.59
C PRO A 276 -17.55 9.61 -8.43
N ARG A 277 -16.40 10.29 -8.59
CA ARG A 277 -16.30 11.75 -8.57
C ARG A 277 -15.82 12.25 -9.93
N SER A 278 -16.40 13.34 -10.41
CA SER A 278 -15.93 13.94 -11.66
C SER A 278 -14.67 14.77 -11.45
N ALA A 279 -13.91 14.99 -12.52
CA ALA A 279 -12.71 15.83 -12.49
C ALA A 279 -13.02 17.27 -12.07
N ASP A 280 -14.20 17.78 -12.45
CA ASP A 280 -14.64 19.14 -12.20
C ASP A 280 -15.28 19.34 -10.83
N GLU A 281 -15.52 18.24 -10.09
CA GLU A 281 -16.08 18.30 -8.75
C GLU A 281 -15.09 18.97 -7.79
N VAL A 282 -15.62 19.87 -6.94
CA VAL A 282 -14.85 20.38 -5.79
C VAL A 282 -14.79 19.31 -4.73
N LEU A 283 -13.61 18.76 -4.50
CA LEU A 283 -13.40 17.68 -3.55
C LEU A 283 -13.31 18.23 -2.11
N PRO A 284 -13.77 17.48 -1.09
CA PRO A 284 -13.78 17.95 0.30
C PRO A 284 -12.42 18.42 0.83
N TRP A 285 -11.33 17.90 0.29
CA TRP A 285 -9.95 18.20 0.69
C TRP A 285 -9.23 19.24 -0.18
N GLU A 286 -9.89 19.84 -1.18
CA GLU A 286 -9.23 20.81 -2.08
C GLU A 286 -8.77 22.10 -1.38
N HIS A 287 -9.35 22.42 -0.23
CA HIS A 287 -8.92 23.56 0.59
C HIS A 287 -7.56 23.32 1.29
N ILE A 288 -7.05 22.10 1.25
CA ILE A 288 -5.73 21.73 1.79
C ILE A 288 -4.77 21.57 0.61
N SER A 289 -3.73 22.40 0.55
CA SER A 289 -2.72 22.27 -0.49
C SER A 289 -1.65 21.27 -0.09
N ALA A 290 -1.55 20.17 -0.85
CA ALA A 290 -0.43 19.24 -0.77
C ALA A 290 0.76 19.65 -1.67
N GLY A 291 0.69 20.83 -2.30
CA GLY A 291 1.70 21.33 -3.23
C GLY A 291 1.66 20.68 -4.62
N VAL A 292 0.91 19.61 -4.80
CA VAL A 292 0.75 18.91 -6.08
C VAL A 292 -0.52 19.42 -6.76
N LYS A 293 -0.41 19.78 -8.04
CA LYS A 293 -1.54 20.29 -8.82
C LYS A 293 -2.60 19.23 -9.05
N LYS A 294 -3.89 19.57 -8.91
CA LYS A 294 -5.04 18.71 -9.24
C LYS A 294 -4.94 18.16 -10.66
N GLN A 295 -4.61 19.05 -11.62
CA GLN A 295 -4.43 18.68 -13.03
C GLN A 295 -3.35 17.58 -13.21
N PHE A 296 -2.21 17.70 -12.51
CA PHE A 296 -1.18 16.66 -12.55
C PHE A 296 -1.67 15.31 -12.03
N LEU A 297 -2.42 15.31 -10.92
CA LEU A 297 -3.00 14.07 -10.38
C LEU A 297 -4.01 13.45 -11.34
N TYR A 298 -4.77 14.29 -12.07
CA TYR A 298 -5.74 13.81 -13.04
C TYR A 298 -5.05 13.22 -14.28
N GLU A 299 -3.99 13.83 -14.77
CA GLU A 299 -3.18 13.28 -15.85
C GLU A 299 -2.59 11.91 -15.46
N GLU A 300 -2.06 11.77 -14.24
CA GLU A 300 -1.57 10.50 -13.71
C GLU A 300 -2.69 9.44 -13.58
N TYR A 301 -3.91 9.87 -13.20
CA TYR A 301 -5.09 8.99 -13.18
C TYR A 301 -5.42 8.45 -14.58
N LEU A 302 -5.41 9.31 -15.61
CA LEU A 302 -5.66 8.89 -16.98
C LEU A 302 -4.56 7.93 -17.49
N HIS A 303 -3.30 8.19 -17.17
CA HIS A 303 -2.18 7.32 -17.52
C HIS A 303 -2.31 5.95 -16.88
N ALA A 304 -2.70 5.89 -15.60
CA ALA A 304 -2.91 4.64 -14.89
C ALA A 304 -3.94 3.74 -15.58
N TYR A 305 -5.06 4.33 -16.06
CA TYR A 305 -6.08 3.56 -16.78
C TYR A 305 -5.61 3.02 -18.15
N GLN A 306 -4.57 3.62 -18.70
CA GLN A 306 -3.96 3.17 -19.94
C GLN A 306 -2.82 2.15 -19.71
N GLY A 307 -2.54 1.81 -18.45
CA GLY A 307 -1.40 0.97 -18.08
C GLY A 307 -0.05 1.66 -18.31
N GLY A 308 -0.04 3.01 -18.31
CA GLY A 308 1.18 3.79 -18.47
C GLY A 308 2.01 3.79 -17.18
N VAL A 309 3.29 3.47 -17.29
CA VAL A 309 4.27 3.58 -16.21
C VAL A 309 4.97 4.93 -16.31
N VAL A 310 5.18 5.56 -15.17
CA VAL A 310 5.89 6.84 -15.03
C VAL A 310 7.13 6.63 -14.19
N ASP A 311 8.26 7.12 -14.70
CA ASP A 311 9.55 7.02 -14.01
C ASP A 311 9.59 7.70 -12.64
N ASP A 312 10.59 7.37 -11.84
CA ASP A 312 10.79 8.03 -10.55
C ASP A 312 11.09 9.52 -10.74
N CYS A 313 10.49 10.35 -9.90
CA CYS A 313 10.68 11.80 -9.97
C CYS A 313 12.11 12.26 -9.60
N ARG A 314 12.98 11.36 -9.15
CA ARG A 314 14.42 11.60 -8.98
C ARG A 314 15.16 11.55 -10.32
N GLU A 315 14.63 10.84 -11.30
CA GLU A 315 15.20 10.71 -12.64
C GLU A 315 14.71 11.81 -13.58
N HIS A 316 13.39 12.06 -13.56
CA HIS A 316 12.75 13.04 -14.40
C HIS A 316 11.80 13.96 -13.65
N CYS A 317 11.78 15.25 -14.00
CA CYS A 317 10.83 16.21 -13.43
C CYS A 317 9.54 16.27 -14.25
N PHE A 318 8.42 15.91 -13.63
CA PHE A 318 7.08 15.92 -14.25
C PHE A 318 6.27 17.21 -14.03
N SER A 319 6.86 18.28 -13.52
CA SER A 319 6.16 19.55 -13.25
C SER A 319 4.92 19.43 -12.38
N CYS A 320 4.95 18.55 -11.40
CA CYS A 320 3.82 18.26 -10.50
C CYS A 320 3.29 19.48 -9.73
N GLY A 321 4.03 20.60 -9.67
CA GLY A 321 3.63 21.84 -9.02
C GLY A 321 4.31 22.13 -7.68
N ILE A 322 4.95 21.14 -7.07
CA ILE A 322 5.44 21.23 -5.69
C ILE A 322 6.47 22.34 -5.50
N LEU A 323 7.39 22.52 -6.46
CA LEU A 323 8.41 23.59 -6.38
C LEU A 323 7.82 25.00 -6.43
N GLY A 324 6.70 25.16 -7.15
CA GLY A 324 5.97 26.44 -7.22
C GLY A 324 5.16 26.71 -5.95
N ALA A 325 4.49 25.69 -5.44
CA ALA A 325 3.66 25.78 -4.25
C ALA A 325 4.46 26.15 -2.98
N PHE A 326 5.70 25.68 -2.88
CA PHE A 326 6.59 25.94 -1.74
C PHE A 326 7.73 26.91 -2.07
N LYS A 327 7.47 27.89 -2.95
CA LYS A 327 8.50 28.86 -3.38
C LYS A 327 9.09 29.67 -2.24
N GLU A 328 8.30 30.04 -1.25
CA GLU A 328 8.74 30.84 -0.11
C GLU A 328 9.61 30.02 0.83
N GLN A 329 9.15 28.82 1.20
CA GLN A 329 9.88 27.91 2.09
C GLN A 329 11.23 27.48 1.50
N ARG A 330 11.34 27.41 0.17
CA ARG A 330 12.59 27.11 -0.53
C ARG A 330 13.65 28.21 -0.45
N ARG A 331 13.26 29.45 -0.18
CA ARG A 331 14.22 30.57 -0.02
C ARG A 331 15.03 30.45 1.25
N ASP A 332 14.44 29.83 2.28
CA ASP A 332 15.01 29.74 3.63
C ASP A 332 15.70 28.40 3.89
N THR A 333 15.74 27.51 2.90
CA THR A 333 16.36 26.19 3.00
C THR A 333 17.48 26.04 1.98
N GLU A 334 18.48 25.21 2.30
CA GLU A 334 19.55 24.88 1.36
C GLU A 334 18.99 24.26 0.07
N ASP A 335 19.53 24.69 -1.08
CA ASP A 335 19.07 24.25 -2.42
C ASP A 335 19.04 22.72 -2.59
N ALA A 336 19.91 22.01 -1.84
CA ALA A 336 19.99 20.54 -1.88
C ALA A 336 18.68 19.85 -1.46
N ALA A 337 17.95 20.41 -0.49
CA ALA A 337 16.74 19.78 0.06
C ALA A 337 15.53 19.82 -0.90
N TRP A 338 15.56 20.70 -1.92
CA TRP A 338 14.45 20.90 -2.84
C TRP A 338 14.84 20.68 -4.32
N ARG A 339 15.82 19.82 -4.56
CA ARG A 339 16.24 19.53 -5.94
C ARG A 339 15.25 18.58 -6.62
N CYS A 340 14.76 19.03 -7.76
CA CYS A 340 14.19 18.14 -8.78
C CYS A 340 15.18 18.04 -9.96
N PRO A 341 15.18 16.93 -10.69
CA PRO A 341 15.94 16.84 -11.92
C PRO A 341 15.56 17.96 -12.90
N PRO A 342 16.42 18.32 -13.85
CA PRO A 342 16.06 19.24 -14.91
C PRO A 342 14.81 18.75 -15.64
N LEU A 343 13.99 19.68 -16.13
CA LEU A 343 12.91 19.36 -17.05
C LEU A 343 13.52 18.72 -18.29
N GLY A 344 13.31 17.42 -18.51
CA GLY A 344 13.76 16.73 -19.71
C GLY A 344 13.18 17.39 -20.96
N LYS A 345 13.98 17.54 -22.00
CA LYS A 345 13.52 18.04 -23.31
C LYS A 345 12.47 17.11 -23.95
N GLU A 346 12.40 15.86 -23.52
CA GLU A 346 11.54 14.78 -24.03
C GLU A 346 10.13 14.78 -23.44
N LYS A 347 9.77 15.79 -22.64
CA LYS A 347 8.43 15.90 -22.04
C LYS A 347 7.27 15.91 -23.03
N ALA A 348 7.51 16.33 -24.26
CA ALA A 348 6.49 16.37 -25.28
C ALA A 348 6.11 14.97 -25.80
N ASP A 349 7.04 14.00 -25.74
CA ASP A 349 6.80 12.64 -26.25
C ASP A 349 6.25 11.68 -25.19
N MET A 350 6.63 11.85 -23.91
CA MET A 350 6.13 11.02 -22.82
C MET A 350 4.69 11.37 -22.38
N ARG A 351 4.26 12.58 -22.66
CA ARG A 351 2.87 13.03 -22.52
C ARG A 351 2.27 13.22 -23.91
N GLN A 352 2.03 12.14 -24.64
CA GLN A 352 1.05 12.23 -25.70
C GLN A 352 -0.23 12.79 -25.06
N PRO A 353 -0.86 13.82 -25.66
CA PRO A 353 -2.12 14.32 -25.15
C PRO A 353 -3.05 13.12 -25.10
N VAL A 354 -3.34 12.68 -23.89
CA VAL A 354 -4.36 11.68 -23.66
C VAL A 354 -5.60 12.27 -24.30
N SER A 355 -6.05 11.70 -25.42
CA SER A 355 -7.33 12.09 -25.98
C SER A 355 -8.32 11.88 -24.85
N VAL A 356 -8.90 12.98 -24.37
CA VAL A 356 -9.90 12.96 -23.31
C VAL A 356 -11.17 12.39 -23.92
N HIS A 357 -11.13 11.12 -24.31
CA HIS A 357 -12.36 10.37 -24.40
C HIS A 357 -12.82 10.21 -22.96
N PRO A 358 -14.06 10.56 -22.64
CA PRO A 358 -14.59 10.29 -21.32
C PRO A 358 -14.26 8.82 -21.06
N ILE A 359 -13.45 8.58 -20.02
CA ILE A 359 -13.24 7.20 -19.55
C ILE A 359 -14.66 6.70 -19.34
N PRO A 360 -15.09 5.66 -20.03
CA PRO A 360 -16.41 5.15 -19.81
C PRO A 360 -16.50 4.91 -18.31
N LEU A 361 -17.53 5.43 -17.65
CA LEU A 361 -17.83 5.18 -16.24
C LEU A 361 -18.29 3.72 -16.09
N TYR A 362 -17.51 2.79 -16.65
CA TYR A 362 -17.81 1.35 -16.68
C TYR A 362 -17.71 0.66 -15.31
N PHE A 363 -17.59 1.44 -14.23
CA PHE A 363 -17.42 0.84 -12.92
C PHE A 363 -18.69 0.22 -12.34
N ASN A 364 -19.90 0.61 -12.80
CA ASN A 364 -21.13 0.06 -12.24
C ASN A 364 -22.01 -0.71 -13.23
N ASP A 365 -21.85 -0.53 -14.54
CA ASP A 365 -22.77 -1.16 -15.49
C ASP A 365 -22.32 -2.55 -15.97
N GLU A 366 -21.04 -2.90 -15.89
CA GLU A 366 -20.58 -4.24 -16.27
C GLU A 366 -20.52 -5.25 -15.11
N MET A 367 -20.66 -4.80 -13.88
CA MET A 367 -20.98 -5.66 -12.74
C MET A 367 -22.50 -5.72 -12.57
N SER A 368 -23.16 -6.17 -13.63
CA SER A 368 -24.57 -6.51 -13.58
C SER A 368 -24.84 -7.54 -12.46
N PRO A 369 -26.03 -7.58 -11.87
CA PRO A 369 -26.43 -8.63 -10.94
C PRO A 369 -26.08 -10.05 -11.43
N GLU A 370 -26.02 -10.26 -12.74
CA GLU A 370 -25.59 -11.50 -13.39
C GLU A 370 -24.10 -11.80 -13.20
N ARG A 371 -23.20 -10.81 -13.24
CA ARG A 371 -21.77 -11.01 -12.97
C ARG A 371 -21.51 -11.23 -11.47
N VAL A 372 -22.21 -10.52 -10.60
CA VAL A 372 -22.22 -10.81 -9.15
C VAL A 372 -22.77 -12.22 -8.91
N GLY A 373 -23.80 -12.66 -9.65
CA GLY A 373 -24.33 -14.00 -9.64
C GLY A 373 -23.30 -15.05 -10.06
N GLN A 374 -22.52 -14.80 -11.10
CA GLN A 374 -21.44 -15.69 -11.55
C GLN A 374 -20.31 -15.84 -10.50
N PHE A 375 -20.02 -14.79 -9.71
CA PHE A 375 -19.13 -14.88 -8.57
C PHE A 375 -19.77 -15.69 -7.43
N ALA A 376 -21.06 -15.49 -7.16
CA ALA A 376 -21.78 -16.15 -6.07
C ALA A 376 -22.04 -17.64 -6.36
N GLU A 377 -22.36 -18.02 -7.61
CA GLU A 377 -22.62 -19.41 -7.99
C GLU A 377 -21.38 -20.31 -7.95
N ARG A 378 -20.18 -19.75 -8.08
CA ARG A 378 -18.91 -20.50 -7.96
C ARG A 378 -18.46 -20.71 -6.51
N VAL A 379 -19.14 -20.11 -5.54
CA VAL A 379 -18.80 -20.22 -4.10
C VAL A 379 -19.94 -20.92 -3.34
N PRO A 380 -19.74 -22.12 -2.80
CA PRO A 380 -20.76 -22.78 -1.97
C PRO A 380 -21.07 -21.92 -0.74
N GLN A 381 -22.34 -21.56 -0.57
CA GLN A 381 -22.80 -20.89 0.65
C GLN A 381 -22.53 -21.79 1.85
N ARG A 382 -21.67 -21.36 2.78
CA ARG A 382 -21.53 -21.97 4.11
C ARG A 382 -22.18 -21.06 5.14
N ARG A 383 -22.95 -21.69 6.01
CA ARG A 383 -23.63 -21.08 7.14
C ARG A 383 -22.67 -20.28 8.02
N GLU A 384 -23.13 -19.12 8.44
CA GLU A 384 -22.50 -18.28 9.44
C GLU A 384 -22.21 -19.09 10.72
N GLY A 385 -21.00 -19.10 11.13
CA GLY A 385 -20.59 -19.71 12.39
C GLY A 385 -19.13 -20.15 12.37
N THR A 386 -18.25 -19.21 12.55
CA THR A 386 -17.00 -19.31 13.32
C THR A 386 -16.11 -18.11 13.00
N VAL A 387 -16.16 -17.12 13.88
CA VAL A 387 -15.21 -15.99 13.90
C VAL A 387 -13.83 -16.58 14.18
N ALA A 388 -12.91 -16.41 13.24
CA ALA A 388 -11.53 -16.82 13.41
C ALA A 388 -10.86 -15.96 14.49
N LYS A 389 -10.58 -16.55 15.63
CA LYS A 389 -9.55 -16.08 16.55
C LYS A 389 -8.21 -16.24 15.84
N HIS A 390 -7.51 -15.14 15.63
CA HIS A 390 -6.04 -15.03 15.58
C HIS A 390 -5.62 -13.74 14.87
N VAL A 391 -5.63 -12.64 15.62
CA VAL A 391 -4.70 -11.53 15.39
C VAL A 391 -4.16 -11.14 16.76
N ALA A 392 -3.08 -11.76 17.16
CA ALA A 392 -2.17 -11.25 18.19
C ALA A 392 -0.83 -11.97 18.01
N ALA A 393 0.19 -11.19 17.83
CA ALA A 393 1.64 -11.30 17.87
C ALA A 393 2.30 -11.03 16.52
#